data_294505a0347ea8c7a1209b7a226cd358
#
_entry.id   294505a0347ea8c7a1209b7a226cd358
#
_cell.length_a   1.000
_cell.length_b   1.000
_cell.length_c   1.000
_cell.angle_alpha   90.00
_cell.angle_beta   90.00
_cell.angle_gamma   90.00
#
_symmetry.space_group_name_H-M   'P 1'
#
loop_
_entity.id
_entity.type
_entity.pdbx_description
1 polymer ?
#
loop_
_entity_poly.entity_id
_entity_poly.type
_entity_poly.pdbx_seq_one_letter_code
_entity_poly.pdbx_strand_id
1 'polypeptide(L)'
;CSTIEPTASFWDCPEFITTGYKLEIGHPPGAPFFMLTANLFSQFASDPSQVARMVNMMSALLSASCILFLFWSITHLTRRLLISEWSELSLPRLIAIETSGLVGALIYTFSDTFWFSAVEGEVYAYSSAFTAAVFWLILKWDDVADEPHSDRWLVLIMYLTGLSIGVHLLNLLCVPAIGLVYYYRRFPDANLKGSLIALGISLVILAAVLYGVVPGIITVGGWFELFFVNGLGMPFNTGEIIYIILLVATVIWAVYETQTQRHSQKIQNVAFLLSVGMLGIPFYGWGWSAFIIGVVVLAVLWFVLGLSNNKQPLITARIKNTMLLCMLMLMIGYSTYALIVIRSSANPPMDQNSPEDIFTLGDYLGRDQYGYRPLLYGQAYTSQVALEQDGNYCKPVMSKGKP
;
A
#
# COMPACT_ATOMS: atom_id res chain seq x y z
N CYS A 1 -5.81 -15.03 -23.99
CA CYS A 1 -6.98 -15.86 -23.63
C CYS A 1 -6.93 -17.29 -24.22
N SER A 2 -6.36 -17.48 -25.40
CA SER A 2 -6.24 -18.83 -26.02
C SER A 2 -5.27 -19.78 -25.33
N THR A 3 -4.36 -19.27 -24.54
CA THR A 3 -3.28 -19.98 -23.84
C THR A 3 -3.43 -19.95 -22.32
N ILE A 4 -4.60 -19.55 -21.82
CA ILE A 4 -4.89 -19.57 -20.38
C ILE A 4 -4.85 -20.99 -19.88
N GLU A 5 -4.20 -21.18 -18.72
CA GLU A 5 -4.21 -22.46 -18.02
C GLU A 5 -5.66 -22.85 -17.69
N PRO A 6 -6.13 -24.03 -18.12
CA PRO A 6 -7.53 -24.43 -17.92
C PRO A 6 -7.82 -24.81 -16.46
N THR A 7 -6.79 -25.15 -15.69
CA THR A 7 -6.87 -25.62 -14.31
C THR A 7 -5.97 -24.81 -13.40
N ALA A 8 -5.71 -25.27 -12.19
CA ALA A 8 -4.72 -24.70 -11.31
C ALA A 8 -3.31 -25.05 -11.79
N SER A 9 -2.41 -24.08 -11.83
CA SER A 9 -1.00 -24.23 -12.13
C SER A 9 -0.21 -24.70 -10.89
N PHE A 10 1.08 -24.35 -10.80
CA PHE A 10 1.98 -24.72 -9.71
C PHE A 10 2.02 -23.64 -8.59
N TRP A 11 2.79 -23.89 -7.57
CA TRP A 11 3.08 -22.99 -6.45
C TRP A 11 1.81 -22.59 -5.69
N ASP A 12 1.60 -21.31 -5.51
CA ASP A 12 0.51 -20.74 -4.71
C ASP A 12 -0.79 -20.59 -5.50
N CYS A 13 -0.78 -20.82 -6.84
CA CYS A 13 -1.93 -20.65 -7.71
C CYS A 13 -3.18 -21.44 -7.27
N PRO A 14 -3.09 -22.75 -6.90
CA PRO A 14 -4.24 -23.49 -6.36
C PRO A 14 -4.83 -22.88 -5.09
N GLU A 15 -3.97 -22.37 -4.21
CA GLU A 15 -4.37 -21.70 -2.97
C GLU A 15 -5.12 -20.40 -3.29
N PHE A 16 -4.56 -19.54 -4.13
CA PHE A 16 -5.21 -18.28 -4.53
C PHE A 16 -6.56 -18.49 -5.23
N ILE A 17 -6.69 -19.52 -6.08
CA ILE A 17 -7.95 -19.86 -6.72
C ILE A 17 -8.97 -20.34 -5.68
N THR A 18 -8.57 -21.20 -4.73
CA THR A 18 -9.46 -21.74 -3.70
C THR A 18 -9.90 -20.66 -2.73
N THR A 19 -8.96 -19.89 -2.18
CA THR A 19 -9.25 -18.81 -1.24
C THR A 19 -10.05 -17.70 -1.90
N GLY A 20 -9.80 -17.36 -3.16
CA GLY A 20 -10.60 -16.42 -3.93
C GLY A 20 -12.04 -16.91 -4.13
N TYR A 21 -12.22 -18.16 -4.56
CA TYR A 21 -13.55 -18.73 -4.80
C TYR A 21 -14.43 -18.76 -3.56
N LYS A 22 -13.87 -19.19 -2.42
CA LYS A 22 -14.62 -19.37 -1.17
C LYS A 22 -14.48 -18.23 -0.18
N LEU A 23 -13.67 -17.20 -0.46
CA LEU A 23 -13.26 -16.16 0.47
C LEU A 23 -12.72 -16.75 1.77
N GLU A 24 -11.74 -17.65 1.65
CA GLU A 24 -11.00 -18.30 2.74
C GLU A 24 -9.65 -17.62 2.93
N ILE A 25 -8.93 -17.92 4.03
CA ILE A 25 -7.68 -17.26 4.40
C ILE A 25 -6.49 -18.09 3.95
N GLY A 26 -5.75 -17.56 3.03
CA GLY A 26 -4.49 -18.15 2.52
C GLY A 26 -3.28 -17.78 3.36
N HIS A 27 -2.07 -18.08 2.85
CA HIS A 27 -0.82 -17.83 3.54
C HIS A 27 -0.52 -16.35 3.79
N PRO A 28 0.19 -16.00 4.89
CA PRO A 28 0.63 -14.63 5.17
C PRO A 28 1.50 -13.99 4.07
N PRO A 29 1.34 -12.71 3.79
CA PRO A 29 0.50 -11.73 4.49
C PRO A 29 -0.93 -11.63 3.94
N GLY A 30 -1.37 -12.59 3.10
CA GLY A 30 -2.66 -12.60 2.43
C GLY A 30 -2.77 -11.61 1.26
N ALA A 31 -3.83 -11.77 0.48
CA ALA A 31 -4.12 -10.93 -0.67
C ALA A 31 -5.63 -10.62 -0.76
N PRO A 32 -6.19 -9.87 0.22
CA PRO A 32 -7.65 -9.71 0.34
C PRO A 32 -8.30 -9.06 -0.87
N PHE A 33 -7.66 -8.10 -1.52
CA PHE A 33 -8.21 -7.47 -2.70
C PHE A 33 -8.16 -8.39 -3.93
N PHE A 34 -7.10 -9.22 -4.04
CA PHE A 34 -7.05 -10.29 -5.03
C PHE A 34 -8.20 -11.29 -4.79
N MET A 35 -8.40 -11.74 -3.55
CA MET A 35 -9.48 -12.67 -3.19
C MET A 35 -10.87 -12.14 -3.57
N LEU A 36 -11.16 -10.85 -3.29
CA LEU A 36 -12.44 -10.23 -3.66
C LEU A 36 -12.64 -10.22 -5.18
N THR A 37 -11.61 -9.86 -5.95
CA THR A 37 -11.72 -9.81 -7.41
C THR A 37 -11.75 -11.19 -8.03
N ALA A 38 -10.99 -12.15 -7.49
CA ALA A 38 -11.04 -13.56 -7.91
C ALA A 38 -12.39 -14.18 -7.61
N ASN A 39 -13.01 -13.86 -6.45
CA ASN A 39 -14.37 -14.26 -6.14
C ASN A 39 -15.37 -13.71 -7.17
N LEU A 40 -15.27 -12.43 -7.53
CA LEU A 40 -16.12 -11.84 -8.55
C LEU A 40 -15.99 -12.57 -9.89
N PHE A 41 -14.76 -12.87 -10.32
CA PHE A 41 -14.53 -13.60 -11.57
C PHE A 41 -15.03 -15.05 -11.49
N SER A 42 -14.94 -15.69 -10.34
CA SER A 42 -15.46 -17.05 -10.13
C SER A 42 -16.98 -17.16 -10.35
N GLN A 43 -17.73 -16.06 -10.17
CA GLN A 43 -19.17 -16.04 -10.41
C GLN A 43 -19.54 -16.22 -11.90
N PHE A 44 -18.59 -16.02 -12.82
CA PHE A 44 -18.79 -16.28 -14.25
C PHE A 44 -18.56 -17.75 -14.63
N ALA A 45 -18.14 -18.60 -13.70
CA ALA A 45 -18.01 -20.03 -13.94
C ALA A 45 -19.40 -20.69 -13.96
N SER A 46 -19.67 -21.51 -14.97
CA SER A 46 -20.93 -22.24 -15.07
C SER A 46 -21.01 -23.44 -14.10
N ASP A 47 -19.86 -23.95 -13.69
CA ASP A 47 -19.71 -25.03 -12.69
C ASP A 47 -18.34 -24.90 -11.97
N PRO A 48 -18.15 -25.57 -10.82
CA PRO A 48 -16.92 -25.47 -10.04
C PRO A 48 -15.63 -25.84 -10.80
N SER A 49 -15.70 -26.69 -11.81
CA SER A 49 -14.52 -27.10 -12.60
C SER A 49 -13.95 -25.96 -13.45
N GLN A 50 -14.74 -24.92 -13.71
CA GLN A 50 -14.33 -23.75 -14.50
C GLN A 50 -13.86 -22.56 -13.67
N VAL A 51 -13.92 -22.63 -12.35
CA VAL A 51 -13.50 -21.56 -11.46
C VAL A 51 -12.04 -21.17 -11.70
N ALA A 52 -11.13 -22.15 -11.77
CA ALA A 52 -9.73 -21.92 -12.04
C ALA A 52 -9.53 -21.10 -13.33
N ARG A 53 -10.19 -21.52 -14.41
CA ARG A 53 -10.14 -20.81 -15.69
C ARG A 53 -10.63 -19.36 -15.61
N MET A 54 -11.67 -19.09 -14.81
CA MET A 54 -12.17 -17.70 -14.66
C MET A 54 -11.20 -16.82 -13.86
N VAL A 55 -10.55 -17.35 -12.84
CA VAL A 55 -9.51 -16.62 -12.08
C VAL A 55 -8.27 -16.40 -12.96
N ASN A 56 -7.85 -17.41 -13.74
CA ASN A 56 -6.76 -17.27 -14.71
C ASN A 56 -7.10 -16.23 -15.80
N MET A 57 -8.38 -16.14 -16.22
CA MET A 57 -8.87 -15.10 -17.13
C MET A 57 -8.72 -13.70 -16.53
N MET A 58 -8.99 -13.53 -15.23
CA MET A 58 -8.74 -12.27 -14.52
C MET A 58 -7.28 -11.83 -14.66
N SER A 59 -6.32 -12.74 -14.41
CA SER A 59 -4.89 -12.46 -14.57
C SER A 59 -4.53 -12.07 -15.99
N ALA A 60 -5.09 -12.74 -17.00
CA ALA A 60 -4.87 -12.39 -18.39
C ALA A 60 -5.39 -10.99 -18.76
N LEU A 61 -6.56 -10.60 -18.26
CA LEU A 61 -7.13 -9.25 -18.50
C LEU A 61 -6.32 -8.17 -17.78
N LEU A 62 -5.87 -8.43 -16.55
CA LEU A 62 -5.01 -7.52 -15.80
C LEU A 62 -3.64 -7.37 -16.47
N SER A 63 -3.07 -8.46 -16.98
CA SER A 63 -1.84 -8.40 -17.76
C SER A 63 -2.01 -7.58 -19.06
N ALA A 64 -3.13 -7.75 -19.76
CA ALA A 64 -3.42 -6.92 -20.93
C ALA A 64 -3.53 -5.43 -20.57
N SER A 65 -4.14 -5.09 -19.43
CA SER A 65 -4.17 -3.69 -18.94
C SER A 65 -2.78 -3.18 -18.56
N CYS A 66 -1.92 -4.03 -17.97
CA CYS A 66 -0.52 -3.69 -17.70
C CYS A 66 0.21 -3.29 -18.99
N ILE A 67 0.08 -4.08 -20.05
CA ILE A 67 0.68 -3.80 -21.37
C ILE A 67 0.13 -2.50 -21.97
N LEU A 68 -1.15 -2.22 -21.82
CA LEU A 68 -1.76 -0.96 -22.29
C LEU A 68 -1.16 0.25 -21.58
N PHE A 69 -1.04 0.22 -20.24
CA PHE A 69 -0.41 1.30 -19.48
C PHE A 69 1.08 1.45 -19.78
N LEU A 70 1.78 0.35 -20.02
CA LEU A 70 3.18 0.36 -20.46
C LEU A 70 3.31 1.04 -21.83
N PHE A 71 2.49 0.65 -22.79
CA PHE A 71 2.43 1.29 -24.11
C PHE A 71 2.22 2.81 -24.00
N TRP A 72 1.21 3.23 -23.23
CA TRP A 72 0.94 4.65 -23.00
C TRP A 72 2.08 5.39 -22.30
N SER A 73 2.75 4.74 -21.37
CA SER A 73 3.91 5.33 -20.67
C SER A 73 5.08 5.55 -21.61
N ILE A 74 5.40 4.57 -22.46
CA ILE A 74 6.48 4.66 -23.43
C ILE A 74 6.17 5.72 -24.49
N THR A 75 4.97 5.73 -25.06
CA THR A 75 4.56 6.74 -26.06
C THR A 75 4.57 8.15 -25.47
N HIS A 76 4.13 8.30 -24.20
CA HIS A 76 4.19 9.58 -23.49
C HIS A 76 5.63 10.08 -23.32
N LEU A 77 6.54 9.25 -22.86
CA LEU A 77 7.95 9.61 -22.65
C LEU A 77 8.64 9.89 -23.99
N THR A 78 8.41 9.05 -25.01
CA THR A 78 8.99 9.24 -26.36
C THR A 78 8.48 10.54 -26.99
N ARG A 79 7.20 10.86 -26.82
CA ARG A 79 6.64 12.14 -27.26
C ARG A 79 7.41 13.32 -26.66
N ARG A 80 7.63 13.31 -25.34
CA ARG A 80 8.36 14.39 -24.64
C ARG A 80 9.82 14.54 -25.09
N LEU A 81 10.43 13.45 -25.55
CA LEU A 81 11.79 13.48 -26.08
C LEU A 81 11.87 14.04 -27.50
N LEU A 82 10.83 13.81 -28.32
CA LEU A 82 10.86 14.12 -29.75
C LEU A 82 10.18 15.44 -30.12
N ILE A 83 9.23 15.92 -29.29
CA ILE A 83 8.48 17.15 -29.55
C ILE A 83 8.29 17.95 -28.28
N SER A 84 8.48 19.25 -28.36
CA SER A 84 8.20 20.21 -27.29
C SER A 84 6.75 20.70 -27.33
N GLU A 85 6.24 20.97 -28.54
CA GLU A 85 4.88 21.43 -28.76
C GLU A 85 4.14 20.52 -29.76
N TRP A 86 2.83 20.44 -29.65
CA TRP A 86 1.99 19.63 -30.56
C TRP A 86 2.06 20.08 -32.02
N SER A 87 2.39 21.34 -32.25
CA SER A 87 2.63 21.92 -33.60
C SER A 87 3.81 21.26 -34.33
N GLU A 88 4.74 20.66 -33.59
CA GLU A 88 5.91 19.99 -34.17
C GLU A 88 5.64 18.53 -34.59
N LEU A 89 4.42 18.02 -34.33
CA LEU A 89 4.07 16.64 -34.65
C LEU A 89 3.99 16.45 -36.17
N SER A 90 4.95 15.73 -36.71
CA SER A 90 4.99 15.28 -38.13
C SER A 90 4.70 13.77 -38.19
N LEU A 91 4.32 13.30 -39.38
CA LEU A 91 4.06 11.88 -39.61
C LEU A 91 5.25 10.96 -39.20
N PRO A 92 6.51 11.27 -39.53
CA PRO A 92 7.65 10.48 -39.08
C PRO A 92 7.80 10.45 -37.57
N ARG A 93 7.59 11.59 -36.85
CA ARG A 93 7.64 11.66 -35.40
C ARG A 93 6.50 10.86 -34.76
N LEU A 94 5.29 10.94 -35.31
CA LEU A 94 4.15 10.14 -34.86
C LEU A 94 4.45 8.63 -34.99
N ILE A 95 4.95 8.20 -36.16
CA ILE A 95 5.34 6.80 -36.36
C ILE A 95 6.41 6.37 -35.34
N ALA A 96 7.43 7.20 -35.09
CA ALA A 96 8.47 6.90 -34.12
C ALA A 96 7.91 6.74 -32.70
N ILE A 97 6.98 7.62 -32.28
CA ILE A 97 6.33 7.57 -30.97
C ILE A 97 5.53 6.26 -30.82
N GLU A 98 4.63 5.99 -31.76
CA GLU A 98 3.75 4.82 -31.68
C GLU A 98 4.52 3.51 -31.82
N THR A 99 5.52 3.46 -32.70
CA THR A 99 6.37 2.27 -32.87
C THR A 99 7.21 1.99 -31.62
N SER A 100 7.73 3.01 -30.96
CA SER A 100 8.47 2.84 -29.68
C SER A 100 7.59 2.20 -28.62
N GLY A 101 6.35 2.67 -28.47
CA GLY A 101 5.37 2.08 -27.55
C GLY A 101 5.05 0.64 -27.91
N LEU A 102 4.79 0.37 -29.20
CA LEU A 102 4.46 -0.97 -29.68
C LEU A 102 5.61 -1.97 -29.47
N VAL A 103 6.83 -1.58 -29.81
CA VAL A 103 8.02 -2.44 -29.63
C VAL A 103 8.24 -2.76 -28.16
N GLY A 104 8.23 -1.74 -27.29
CA GLY A 104 8.42 -1.96 -25.84
C GLY A 104 7.31 -2.82 -25.23
N ALA A 105 6.06 -2.57 -25.59
CA ALA A 105 4.92 -3.35 -25.15
C ALA A 105 4.99 -4.81 -25.60
N LEU A 106 5.34 -5.05 -26.88
CA LEU A 106 5.46 -6.41 -27.43
C LEU A 106 6.64 -7.17 -26.80
N ILE A 107 7.80 -6.55 -26.61
CA ILE A 107 8.94 -7.19 -25.94
C ILE A 107 8.54 -7.69 -24.54
N TYR A 108 7.85 -6.85 -23.79
CA TYR A 108 7.41 -7.24 -22.44
C TYR A 108 6.30 -8.29 -22.49
N THR A 109 5.34 -8.17 -23.41
CA THR A 109 4.26 -9.16 -23.60
C THR A 109 4.81 -10.56 -23.83
N PHE A 110 5.85 -10.71 -24.64
CA PHE A 110 6.43 -12.01 -25.01
C PHE A 110 7.63 -12.41 -24.16
N SER A 111 7.88 -11.73 -23.02
CA SER A 111 8.85 -12.23 -22.06
C SER A 111 8.28 -13.42 -21.28
N ASP A 112 9.09 -14.43 -21.02
CA ASP A 112 8.67 -15.68 -20.40
C ASP A 112 8.00 -15.46 -19.05
N THR A 113 8.63 -14.68 -18.17
CA THR A 113 8.12 -14.40 -16.82
C THR A 113 6.78 -13.70 -16.83
N PHE A 114 6.61 -12.70 -17.71
CA PHE A 114 5.34 -11.96 -17.81
C PHE A 114 4.23 -12.84 -18.38
N TRP A 115 4.54 -13.62 -19.42
CA TRP A 115 3.58 -14.52 -20.04
C TRP A 115 3.11 -15.60 -19.07
N PHE A 116 4.04 -16.19 -18.30
CA PHE A 116 3.73 -17.17 -17.28
C PHE A 116 2.74 -16.60 -16.25
N SER A 117 3.04 -15.43 -15.67
CA SER A 117 2.14 -14.75 -14.72
C SER A 117 0.79 -14.34 -15.31
N ALA A 118 0.72 -14.14 -16.64
CA ALA A 118 -0.50 -13.72 -17.31
C ALA A 118 -1.52 -14.85 -17.51
N VAL A 119 -1.09 -16.11 -17.47
CA VAL A 119 -1.95 -17.27 -17.79
C VAL A 119 -2.46 -18.02 -16.58
N GLU A 120 -2.01 -17.65 -15.38
CA GLU A 120 -2.34 -18.32 -14.13
C GLU A 120 -2.91 -17.37 -13.06
N GLY A 121 -3.67 -17.90 -12.10
CA GLY A 121 -4.35 -17.16 -11.04
C GLY A 121 -3.41 -16.79 -9.89
N GLU A 122 -2.49 -15.85 -10.14
CA GLU A 122 -1.46 -15.39 -9.22
C GLU A 122 -1.49 -13.87 -9.04
N VAL A 123 -0.96 -13.40 -7.91
CA VAL A 123 -0.95 -11.98 -7.53
C VAL A 123 -0.07 -11.11 -8.43
N TYR A 124 0.91 -11.67 -9.14
CA TYR A 124 1.90 -10.91 -9.90
C TYR A 124 1.33 -10.18 -11.11
N ALA A 125 0.38 -10.80 -11.84
CA ALA A 125 -0.33 -10.14 -12.93
C ALA A 125 -1.04 -8.88 -12.46
N TYR A 126 -1.73 -8.99 -11.32
CA TYR A 126 -2.47 -7.89 -10.71
C TYR A 126 -1.55 -6.79 -10.19
N SER A 127 -0.49 -7.18 -9.50
CA SER A 127 0.52 -6.23 -8.98
C SER A 127 1.20 -5.46 -10.11
N SER A 128 1.53 -6.14 -11.22
CA SER A 128 2.10 -5.51 -12.42
C SER A 128 1.14 -4.51 -13.05
N ALA A 129 -0.16 -4.82 -13.10
CA ALA A 129 -1.18 -3.89 -13.57
C ALA A 129 -1.27 -2.63 -12.72
N PHE A 130 -1.25 -2.75 -11.38
CA PHE A 130 -1.18 -1.60 -10.47
C PHE A 130 0.08 -0.78 -10.68
N THR A 131 1.24 -1.42 -10.79
CA THR A 131 2.54 -0.77 -11.02
C THR A 131 2.52 0.06 -12.30
N ALA A 132 2.05 -0.51 -13.40
CA ALA A 132 1.96 0.17 -14.69
C ALA A 132 0.93 1.32 -14.66
N ALA A 133 -0.23 1.11 -14.03
CA ALA A 133 -1.25 2.14 -13.89
C ALA A 133 -0.77 3.33 -13.05
N VAL A 134 -0.17 3.09 -11.89
CA VAL A 134 0.36 4.12 -10.99
C VAL A 134 1.48 4.91 -11.68
N PHE A 135 2.38 4.23 -12.39
CA PHE A 135 3.43 4.91 -13.15
C PHE A 135 2.85 5.77 -14.28
N TRP A 136 1.86 5.28 -15.01
CA TRP A 136 1.18 6.10 -16.02
C TRP A 136 0.44 7.31 -15.42
N LEU A 137 -0.20 7.14 -14.26
CA LEU A 137 -0.91 8.23 -13.58
C LEU A 137 0.02 9.35 -13.11
N ILE A 138 1.25 9.04 -12.67
CA ILE A 138 2.19 10.11 -12.30
C ILE A 138 2.65 10.90 -13.53
N LEU A 139 2.77 10.27 -14.70
CA LEU A 139 3.03 10.97 -15.95
C LEU A 139 1.85 11.87 -16.36
N LYS A 140 0.60 11.44 -16.09
CA LYS A 140 -0.59 12.26 -16.28
C LYS A 140 -0.65 13.44 -15.33
N TRP A 141 -0.29 13.23 -14.07
CA TRP A 141 -0.15 14.33 -13.11
C TRP A 141 0.89 15.35 -13.60
N ASP A 142 2.02 14.89 -14.11
CA ASP A 142 3.08 15.75 -14.61
C ASP A 142 2.62 16.66 -15.78
N ASP A 143 1.76 16.17 -16.68
CA ASP A 143 1.17 16.99 -17.75
C ASP A 143 0.33 18.16 -17.21
N VAL A 144 -0.39 17.97 -16.09
CA VAL A 144 -1.37 18.92 -15.52
C VAL A 144 -0.95 19.49 -14.15
N ALA A 145 0.31 19.32 -13.76
CA ALA A 145 0.77 19.63 -12.39
C ALA A 145 0.55 21.10 -11.98
N ASP A 146 0.51 22.03 -12.94
CA ASP A 146 0.31 23.46 -12.70
C ASP A 146 -1.18 23.87 -12.78
N GLU A 147 -2.07 22.96 -13.16
CA GLU A 147 -3.50 23.22 -13.21
C GLU A 147 -4.14 23.18 -11.81
N PRO A 148 -5.25 23.91 -11.59
CA PRO A 148 -6.04 23.81 -10.39
C PRO A 148 -6.49 22.37 -10.13
N HIS A 149 -6.39 21.93 -8.87
CA HIS A 149 -6.78 20.56 -8.44
C HIS A 149 -5.97 19.42 -9.03
N SER A 150 -4.78 19.66 -9.56
CA SER A 150 -3.87 18.59 -10.06
C SER A 150 -3.54 17.55 -8.99
N ASP A 151 -3.54 17.93 -7.70
CA ASP A 151 -3.25 17.04 -6.58
C ASP A 151 -4.21 15.83 -6.49
N ARG A 152 -5.39 15.87 -7.14
CA ARG A 152 -6.33 14.74 -7.27
C ARG A 152 -5.68 13.47 -7.86
N TRP A 153 -4.70 13.65 -8.74
CA TRP A 153 -3.98 12.52 -9.33
C TRP A 153 -3.08 11.83 -8.31
N LEU A 154 -2.42 12.60 -7.44
CA LEU A 154 -1.61 12.05 -6.35
C LEU A 154 -2.49 11.29 -5.35
N VAL A 155 -3.66 11.83 -5.04
CA VAL A 155 -4.67 11.19 -4.17
C VAL A 155 -5.16 9.87 -4.77
N LEU A 156 -5.42 9.83 -6.10
CA LEU A 156 -5.79 8.60 -6.81
C LEU A 156 -4.65 7.56 -6.82
N ILE A 157 -3.41 8.00 -7.05
CA ILE A 157 -2.22 7.15 -6.98
C ILE A 157 -2.14 6.46 -5.60
N MET A 158 -2.34 7.21 -4.53
CA MET A 158 -2.28 6.66 -3.16
C MET A 158 -3.43 5.70 -2.87
N TYR A 159 -4.63 5.93 -3.41
CA TYR A 159 -5.74 4.98 -3.32
C TYR A 159 -5.41 3.65 -4.01
N LEU A 160 -4.92 3.71 -5.26
CA LEU A 160 -4.49 2.51 -5.99
C LEU A 160 -3.32 1.80 -5.31
N THR A 161 -2.40 2.56 -4.71
CA THR A 161 -1.31 2.01 -3.91
C THR A 161 -1.85 1.27 -2.68
N GLY A 162 -2.83 1.83 -1.98
CA GLY A 162 -3.51 1.17 -0.86
C GLY A 162 -4.21 -0.13 -1.27
N LEU A 163 -4.94 -0.13 -2.39
CA LEU A 163 -5.54 -1.35 -2.94
C LEU A 163 -4.49 -2.39 -3.32
N SER A 164 -3.37 -1.95 -3.90
CA SER A 164 -2.30 -2.86 -4.32
C SER A 164 -1.61 -3.55 -3.15
N ILE A 165 -1.57 -2.94 -1.96
CA ILE A 165 -1.10 -3.60 -0.73
C ILE A 165 -1.96 -4.83 -0.43
N GLY A 166 -3.26 -4.75 -0.67
CA GLY A 166 -4.19 -5.89 -0.57
C GLY A 166 -4.07 -6.93 -1.69
N VAL A 167 -3.08 -6.79 -2.57
CA VAL A 167 -2.70 -7.78 -3.59
C VAL A 167 -1.26 -8.22 -3.37
N HIS A 168 -0.32 -7.27 -3.49
CA HIS A 168 1.11 -7.52 -3.30
C HIS A 168 1.88 -6.21 -3.12
N LEU A 169 2.93 -6.18 -2.30
CA LEU A 169 3.70 -4.98 -1.97
C LEU A 169 4.58 -4.44 -3.11
N LEU A 170 4.70 -5.16 -4.23
CA LEU A 170 5.61 -4.82 -5.34
C LEU A 170 5.38 -3.41 -5.90
N ASN A 171 4.11 -2.96 -5.97
CA ASN A 171 3.78 -1.62 -6.44
C ASN A 171 4.44 -0.49 -5.63
N LEU A 172 4.75 -0.71 -4.35
CA LEU A 172 5.43 0.28 -3.51
C LEU A 172 6.82 0.65 -4.04
N LEU A 173 7.44 -0.19 -4.87
CA LEU A 173 8.70 0.12 -5.55
C LEU A 173 8.57 1.28 -6.57
N CYS A 174 7.35 1.69 -6.94
CA CYS A 174 7.12 2.89 -7.74
C CYS A 174 7.35 4.20 -6.95
N VAL A 175 7.30 4.19 -5.61
CA VAL A 175 7.41 5.41 -4.79
C VAL A 175 8.66 6.24 -5.11
N PRO A 176 9.88 5.67 -5.25
CA PRO A 176 11.05 6.42 -5.66
C PRO A 176 10.92 7.08 -7.04
N ALA A 177 10.33 6.39 -8.01
CA ALA A 177 10.11 6.94 -9.35
C ALA A 177 9.10 8.09 -9.32
N ILE A 178 8.00 7.94 -8.57
CA ILE A 178 7.00 9.00 -8.34
C ILE A 178 7.65 10.23 -7.71
N GLY A 179 8.48 10.02 -6.68
CA GLY A 179 9.19 11.10 -6.01
C GLY A 179 10.15 11.86 -6.93
N LEU A 180 10.85 11.16 -7.82
CA LEU A 180 11.72 11.81 -8.81
C LEU A 180 10.92 12.60 -9.85
N VAL A 181 9.82 12.05 -10.39
CA VAL A 181 8.94 12.79 -11.33
C VAL A 181 8.41 14.06 -10.65
N TYR A 182 7.95 13.93 -9.39
CA TYR A 182 7.49 15.08 -8.61
C TYR A 182 8.59 16.13 -8.43
N TYR A 183 9.81 15.71 -8.07
CA TYR A 183 10.95 16.60 -7.88
C TYR A 183 11.29 17.36 -9.17
N TYR A 184 11.50 16.66 -10.28
CA TYR A 184 11.84 17.29 -11.55
C TYR A 184 10.75 18.25 -12.05
N ARG A 185 9.49 17.97 -11.76
CA ARG A 185 8.38 18.85 -12.14
C ARG A 185 8.30 20.11 -11.29
N ARG A 186 8.57 20.01 -9.98
CA ARG A 186 8.40 21.14 -9.05
C ARG A 186 9.64 22.01 -8.88
N PHE A 187 10.81 21.54 -9.27
CA PHE A 187 12.08 22.24 -9.10
C PHE A 187 12.77 22.42 -10.46
N PRO A 188 12.58 23.60 -11.13
CA PRO A 188 13.17 23.86 -12.45
C PRO A 188 14.69 23.76 -12.49
N ASP A 189 15.38 24.15 -11.38
CA ASP A 189 16.83 24.09 -11.23
C ASP A 189 17.31 22.71 -10.69
N ALA A 190 16.64 21.63 -11.12
CA ALA A 190 16.96 20.28 -10.69
C ALA A 190 18.43 19.93 -10.98
N ASN A 191 19.09 19.31 -10.02
CA ASN A 191 20.49 18.89 -10.12
C ASN A 191 20.72 17.55 -9.42
N LEU A 192 21.88 16.96 -9.63
CA LEU A 192 22.21 15.63 -9.07
C LEU A 192 22.05 15.55 -7.55
N LYS A 193 22.53 16.58 -6.80
CA LYS A 193 22.38 16.62 -5.35
C LYS A 193 20.91 16.62 -4.93
N GLY A 194 20.08 17.43 -5.57
CA GLY A 194 18.65 17.48 -5.31
C GLY A 194 17.93 16.18 -5.68
N SER A 195 18.33 15.53 -6.79
CA SER A 195 17.81 14.23 -7.19
C SER A 195 18.11 13.14 -6.18
N LEU A 196 19.34 13.12 -5.61
CA LEU A 196 19.72 12.18 -4.55
C LEU A 196 18.92 12.43 -3.25
N ILE A 197 18.70 13.70 -2.91
CA ILE A 197 17.86 14.06 -1.76
C ILE A 197 16.40 13.62 -1.99
N ALA A 198 15.85 13.88 -3.17
CA ALA A 198 14.48 13.45 -3.52
C ALA A 198 14.32 11.93 -3.48
N LEU A 199 15.32 11.20 -3.98
CA LEU A 199 15.36 9.75 -3.88
C LEU A 199 15.43 9.29 -2.42
N GLY A 200 16.29 9.90 -1.59
CA GLY A 200 16.39 9.60 -0.16
C GLY A 200 15.07 9.86 0.57
N ILE A 201 14.40 10.98 0.31
CA ILE A 201 13.06 11.29 0.87
C ILE A 201 12.04 10.24 0.43
N SER A 202 12.05 9.83 -0.83
CA SER A 202 11.13 8.81 -1.35
C SER A 202 11.34 7.45 -0.70
N LEU A 203 12.58 7.07 -0.42
CA LEU A 203 12.90 5.85 0.34
C LEU A 203 12.43 5.95 1.80
N VAL A 204 12.54 7.12 2.43
CA VAL A 204 11.98 7.35 3.77
C VAL A 204 10.45 7.25 3.75
N ILE A 205 9.78 7.80 2.74
CA ILE A 205 8.32 7.66 2.57
C ILE A 205 7.94 6.19 2.39
N LEU A 206 8.67 5.46 1.55
CA LEU A 206 8.47 4.01 1.36
C LEU A 206 8.63 3.25 2.69
N ALA A 207 9.67 3.52 3.44
CA ALA A 207 9.89 2.92 4.75
C ALA A 207 8.78 3.30 5.75
N ALA A 208 8.32 4.56 5.74
CA ALA A 208 7.21 5.01 6.59
C ALA A 208 5.89 4.29 6.27
N VAL A 209 5.63 3.95 5.01
CA VAL A 209 4.45 3.15 4.64
C VAL A 209 4.63 1.70 5.11
N LEU A 210 5.76 1.05 4.79
CA LEU A 210 6.00 -0.35 5.10
C LEU A 210 6.13 -0.65 6.60
N TYR A 211 6.86 0.19 7.32
CA TYR A 211 7.20 -0.03 8.73
C TYR A 211 6.44 0.89 9.69
N GLY A 212 5.80 1.93 9.17
CA GLY A 212 4.99 2.87 9.97
C GLY A 212 3.50 2.63 9.80
N VAL A 213 2.94 2.85 8.61
CA VAL A 213 1.48 2.82 8.43
C VAL A 213 0.92 1.40 8.55
N VAL A 214 1.52 0.43 7.84
CA VAL A 214 0.99 -0.94 7.80
C VAL A 214 0.99 -1.59 9.20
N PRO A 215 2.12 -1.68 9.94
CA PRO A 215 2.12 -2.24 11.28
C PRO A 215 1.64 -1.26 12.36
N GLY A 216 1.78 0.05 12.16
CA GLY A 216 1.49 1.05 13.18
C GLY A 216 0.03 1.11 13.60
N ILE A 217 -0.89 0.91 12.65
CA ILE A 217 -2.33 0.81 12.94
C ILE A 217 -2.61 -0.38 13.86
N ILE A 218 -1.97 -1.52 13.60
CA ILE A 218 -2.06 -2.72 14.43
C ILE A 218 -1.50 -2.43 15.84
N THR A 219 -0.33 -1.81 15.91
CA THR A 219 0.31 -1.48 17.19
C THR A 219 -0.55 -0.54 18.04
N VAL A 220 -1.01 0.57 17.48
CA VAL A 220 -1.82 1.55 18.24
C VAL A 220 -3.19 0.97 18.57
N GLY A 221 -3.86 0.29 17.64
CA GLY A 221 -5.12 -0.40 17.91
C GLY A 221 -4.99 -1.46 18.98
N GLY A 222 -3.91 -2.26 18.98
CA GLY A 222 -3.61 -3.23 20.01
C GLY A 222 -3.38 -2.60 21.40
N TRP A 223 -2.73 -1.42 21.49
CA TRP A 223 -2.62 -0.70 22.77
C TRP A 223 -3.99 -0.24 23.28
N PHE A 224 -4.87 0.23 22.39
CA PHE A 224 -6.25 0.54 22.76
C PHE A 224 -6.98 -0.71 23.26
N GLU A 225 -6.88 -1.82 22.55
CA GLU A 225 -7.53 -3.07 22.95
C GLU A 225 -7.04 -3.54 24.33
N LEU A 226 -5.72 -3.59 24.57
CA LEU A 226 -5.16 -3.93 25.88
C LEU A 226 -5.62 -2.98 26.97
N PHE A 227 -5.70 -1.69 26.71
CA PHE A 227 -6.17 -0.73 27.73
C PHE A 227 -7.65 -0.93 28.08
N PHE A 228 -8.53 -1.09 27.10
CA PHE A 228 -9.96 -1.23 27.36
C PHE A 228 -10.32 -2.61 27.89
N VAL A 229 -9.74 -3.66 27.34
CA VAL A 229 -10.06 -5.04 27.77
C VAL A 229 -9.31 -5.42 29.05
N ASN A 230 -7.98 -5.35 29.05
CA ASN A 230 -7.18 -5.78 30.22
C ASN A 230 -7.18 -4.73 31.33
N GLY A 231 -7.20 -3.44 30.98
CA GLY A 231 -7.18 -2.35 31.97
C GLY A 231 -8.55 -2.07 32.62
N LEU A 232 -9.60 -2.02 31.79
CA LEU A 232 -10.95 -1.62 32.22
C LEU A 232 -11.93 -2.82 32.33
N GLY A 233 -11.55 -4.03 31.89
CA GLY A 233 -12.40 -5.23 31.91
C GLY A 233 -13.59 -5.16 30.94
N MET A 234 -13.45 -4.41 29.83
CA MET A 234 -14.47 -4.30 28.79
C MET A 234 -14.48 -5.53 27.87
N PRO A 235 -15.56 -5.79 27.12
CA PRO A 235 -15.62 -6.88 26.16
C PRO A 235 -14.53 -6.77 25.08
N PHE A 236 -14.14 -7.91 24.49
CA PHE A 236 -13.21 -7.97 23.37
C PHE A 236 -13.66 -7.07 22.22
N ASN A 237 -12.71 -6.54 21.46
CA ASN A 237 -12.86 -5.62 20.34
C ASN A 237 -13.37 -4.21 20.72
N THR A 238 -13.60 -3.93 22.01
CA THR A 238 -14.06 -2.58 22.43
C THR A 238 -12.98 -1.52 22.15
N GLY A 239 -11.72 -1.83 22.44
CA GLY A 239 -10.59 -0.92 22.22
C GLY A 239 -10.37 -0.64 20.73
N GLU A 240 -10.45 -1.67 19.89
CA GLU A 240 -10.34 -1.54 18.44
C GLU A 240 -11.43 -0.64 17.83
N ILE A 241 -12.68 -0.86 18.24
CA ILE A 241 -13.81 -0.04 17.76
C ILE A 241 -13.62 1.44 18.14
N ILE A 242 -13.25 1.70 19.42
CA ILE A 242 -12.99 3.06 19.88
C ILE A 242 -11.80 3.66 19.12
N TYR A 243 -10.73 2.90 18.91
CA TYR A 243 -9.57 3.35 18.14
C TYR A 243 -9.94 3.74 16.71
N ILE A 244 -10.69 2.90 15.99
CA ILE A 244 -11.12 3.19 14.61
C ILE A 244 -11.96 4.45 14.55
N ILE A 245 -12.91 4.63 15.49
CA ILE A 245 -13.74 5.85 15.56
C ILE A 245 -12.87 7.09 15.78
N LEU A 246 -11.91 7.03 16.72
CA LEU A 246 -11.01 8.15 17.01
C LEU A 246 -10.05 8.42 15.85
N LEU A 247 -9.52 7.39 15.19
CA LEU A 247 -8.68 7.53 14.00
C LEU A 247 -9.43 8.27 12.89
N VAL A 248 -10.63 7.82 12.55
CA VAL A 248 -11.45 8.44 11.51
C VAL A 248 -11.80 9.89 11.89
N ALA A 249 -12.21 10.13 13.13
CA ALA A 249 -12.55 11.47 13.61
C ALA A 249 -11.35 12.44 13.55
N THR A 250 -10.15 11.99 13.95
CA THR A 250 -8.94 12.83 13.91
C THR A 250 -8.51 13.14 12.49
N VAL A 251 -8.57 12.18 11.57
CA VAL A 251 -8.23 12.39 10.15
C VAL A 251 -9.22 13.37 9.51
N ILE A 252 -10.53 13.19 9.73
CA ILE A 252 -11.56 14.12 9.24
C ILE A 252 -11.32 15.53 9.77
N TRP A 253 -11.07 15.66 11.08
CA TRP A 253 -10.77 16.95 11.69
C TRP A 253 -9.52 17.59 11.07
N ALA A 254 -8.44 16.84 10.88
CA ALA A 254 -7.21 17.37 10.30
C ALA A 254 -7.39 17.80 8.83
N VAL A 255 -8.14 17.04 8.03
CA VAL A 255 -8.50 17.43 6.66
C VAL A 255 -9.32 18.73 6.67
N TYR A 256 -10.33 18.82 7.55
CA TYR A 256 -11.15 20.02 7.69
C TYR A 256 -10.32 21.25 8.06
N GLU A 257 -9.44 21.15 9.08
CA GLU A 257 -8.59 22.26 9.54
C GLU A 257 -7.61 22.74 8.47
N THR A 258 -6.97 21.80 7.77
CA THR A 258 -5.99 22.13 6.73
C THR A 258 -6.63 22.66 5.45
N GLN A 259 -7.88 22.28 5.16
CA GLN A 259 -8.62 22.75 4.00
C GLN A 259 -9.27 24.12 4.23
N THR A 260 -9.95 24.29 5.37
CA THR A 260 -10.68 25.53 5.67
C THR A 260 -9.80 26.65 6.21
N GLN A 261 -8.70 26.30 6.84
CA GLN A 261 -7.75 27.21 7.49
C GLN A 261 -8.43 28.21 8.45
N ARG A 262 -9.53 27.79 9.10
CA ARG A 262 -10.32 28.65 9.99
C ARG A 262 -9.57 28.97 11.28
N HIS A 263 -8.77 28.05 11.76
CA HIS A 263 -8.03 28.21 13.00
C HIS A 263 -6.54 28.45 12.76
N SER A 264 -5.83 28.79 13.85
CA SER A 264 -4.39 29.08 13.78
C SER A 264 -3.57 27.90 13.24
N GLN A 265 -2.40 28.20 12.70
CA GLN A 265 -1.45 27.17 12.23
C GLN A 265 -1.10 26.16 13.32
N LYS A 266 -1.11 26.56 14.61
CA LYS A 266 -0.89 25.65 15.74
C LYS A 266 -1.96 24.55 15.81
N ILE A 267 -3.23 24.90 15.64
CA ILE A 267 -4.36 23.93 15.65
C ILE A 267 -4.25 22.99 14.45
N GLN A 268 -3.93 23.52 13.25
CA GLN A 268 -3.71 22.69 12.07
C GLN A 268 -2.54 21.70 12.29
N ASN A 269 -1.45 22.14 12.93
CA ASN A 269 -0.32 21.27 13.24
C ASN A 269 -0.69 20.20 14.29
N VAL A 270 -1.47 20.55 15.32
CA VAL A 270 -1.99 19.56 16.30
C VAL A 270 -2.83 18.52 15.60
N ALA A 271 -3.81 18.92 14.80
CA ALA A 271 -4.69 18.00 14.09
C ALA A 271 -3.91 17.07 13.15
N PHE A 272 -2.94 17.62 12.40
CA PHE A 272 -2.05 16.85 11.52
C PHE A 272 -1.22 15.82 12.29
N LEU A 273 -0.52 16.23 13.35
CA LEU A 273 0.33 15.34 14.13
C LEU A 273 -0.46 14.31 14.93
N LEU A 274 -1.66 14.66 15.40
CA LEU A 274 -2.55 13.70 16.04
C LEU A 274 -2.97 12.60 15.05
N SER A 275 -3.29 12.98 13.80
CA SER A 275 -3.60 12.00 12.74
C SER A 275 -2.39 11.11 12.42
N VAL A 276 -1.19 11.68 12.33
CA VAL A 276 0.06 10.93 12.13
C VAL A 276 0.30 9.94 13.27
N GLY A 277 0.07 10.37 14.51
CA GLY A 277 0.17 9.50 15.69
C GLY A 277 -0.88 8.39 15.72
N MET A 278 -2.14 8.74 15.43
CA MET A 278 -3.23 7.77 15.37
C MET A 278 -3.06 6.75 14.24
N LEU A 279 -2.44 7.13 13.12
CA LEU A 279 -2.04 6.19 12.06
C LEU A 279 -0.86 5.29 12.45
N GLY A 280 -0.27 5.49 13.62
CA GLY A 280 0.81 4.65 14.13
C GLY A 280 2.17 4.90 13.48
N ILE A 281 2.28 5.85 12.52
CA ILE A 281 3.50 6.08 11.73
C ILE A 281 4.78 6.21 12.58
N PRO A 282 4.79 6.92 13.73
CA PRO A 282 5.99 7.07 14.55
C PRO A 282 6.23 5.91 15.52
N PHE A 283 5.30 4.95 15.61
CA PHE A 283 5.36 3.86 16.59
C PHE A 283 5.76 2.55 15.90
N TYR A 284 6.96 2.10 16.14
CA TYR A 284 7.48 0.85 15.60
C TYR A 284 7.77 -0.16 16.71
N GLY A 285 7.21 -1.34 16.58
CA GLY A 285 7.34 -2.40 17.60
C GLY A 285 6.34 -2.26 18.75
N TRP A 286 6.54 -3.05 19.81
CA TRP A 286 5.66 -3.14 20.96
C TRP A 286 6.31 -2.63 22.24
N GLY A 287 5.49 -2.29 23.22
CA GLY A 287 5.93 -1.93 24.56
C GLY A 287 6.30 -0.46 24.75
N TRP A 288 6.80 -0.15 25.92
CA TRP A 288 7.06 1.22 26.35
C TRP A 288 8.16 1.93 25.56
N SER A 289 9.15 1.21 25.06
CA SER A 289 10.22 1.79 24.23
C SER A 289 9.66 2.33 22.90
N ALA A 290 8.81 1.56 22.23
CA ALA A 290 8.15 1.97 20.99
C ALA A 290 7.26 3.22 21.23
N PHE A 291 6.49 3.22 22.31
CA PHE A 291 5.66 4.36 22.69
C PHE A 291 6.48 5.63 22.94
N ILE A 292 7.55 5.54 23.77
CA ILE A 292 8.40 6.70 24.10
C ILE A 292 9.08 7.24 22.84
N ILE A 293 9.65 6.39 21.99
CA ILE A 293 10.30 6.79 20.73
C ILE A 293 9.27 7.49 19.85
N GLY A 294 8.08 6.95 19.68
CA GLY A 294 7.03 7.56 18.88
C GLY A 294 6.61 8.94 19.38
N VAL A 295 6.46 9.11 20.70
CA VAL A 295 6.17 10.42 21.32
C VAL A 295 7.31 11.42 21.08
N VAL A 296 8.57 10.98 21.19
CA VAL A 296 9.74 11.84 20.87
C VAL A 296 9.72 12.25 19.40
N VAL A 297 9.43 11.34 18.48
CA VAL A 297 9.31 11.66 17.05
C VAL A 297 8.21 12.70 16.81
N LEU A 298 7.03 12.55 17.43
CA LEU A 298 5.95 13.55 17.34
C LEU A 298 6.37 14.91 17.91
N ALA A 299 7.10 14.94 19.03
CA ALA A 299 7.63 16.16 19.62
C ALA A 299 8.65 16.86 18.70
N VAL A 300 9.53 16.10 18.05
CA VAL A 300 10.48 16.62 17.05
C VAL A 300 9.73 17.19 15.84
N LEU A 301 8.74 16.46 15.33
CA LEU A 301 7.90 16.94 14.22
C LEU A 301 7.13 18.22 14.61
N TRP A 302 6.61 18.30 15.84
CA TRP A 302 5.97 19.51 16.35
C TRP A 302 6.94 20.68 16.34
N PHE A 303 8.17 20.47 16.83
CA PHE A 303 9.21 21.49 16.84
C PHE A 303 9.58 21.94 15.43
N VAL A 304 9.78 21.01 14.49
CA VAL A 304 10.09 21.30 13.09
C VAL A 304 8.97 22.09 12.41
N LEU A 305 7.71 21.71 12.63
CA LEU A 305 6.54 22.45 12.11
C LEU A 305 6.37 23.83 12.76
N GLY A 306 6.87 24.00 13.99
CA GLY A 306 6.83 25.24 14.75
C GLY A 306 8.00 26.21 14.47
N LEU A 307 9.15 25.73 13.96
CA LEU A 307 10.31 26.55 13.59
C LEU A 307 10.02 27.53 12.45
N SER A 308 8.96 27.29 11.75
CA SER A 308 8.51 28.12 10.66
C SER A 308 7.91 29.42 11.20
N ASN A 309 8.50 30.56 10.84
CA ASN A 309 7.95 31.88 11.09
C ASN A 309 6.53 31.95 10.50
N ASN A 310 5.55 32.54 11.23
CA ASN A 310 4.14 32.64 10.83
C ASN A 310 3.92 33.20 9.40
N LYS A 311 4.94 33.81 8.79
CA LYS A 311 4.86 34.38 7.43
C LYS A 311 5.22 33.40 6.31
N GLN A 312 6.00 32.36 6.58
CA GLN A 312 6.37 31.33 5.58
C GLN A 312 6.53 29.96 6.28
N PRO A 313 5.47 29.16 6.37
CA PRO A 313 5.54 27.84 6.96
C PRO A 313 6.41 26.89 6.09
N LEU A 314 7.27 26.09 6.73
CA LEU A 314 8.08 25.09 6.08
C LEU A 314 7.18 24.12 5.26
N ILE A 315 6.04 23.74 5.84
CA ILE A 315 5.02 22.90 5.20
C ILE A 315 3.70 23.68 5.20
N THR A 316 3.23 24.03 4.01
CA THR A 316 1.98 24.80 3.85
C THR A 316 0.75 23.99 4.23
N ALA A 317 -0.37 24.66 4.51
CA ALA A 317 -1.65 23.99 4.77
C ALA A 317 -2.08 23.10 3.59
N ARG A 318 -1.84 23.53 2.35
CA ARG A 318 -2.12 22.74 1.14
C ARG A 318 -1.32 21.42 1.14
N ILE A 319 -0.01 21.48 1.42
CA ILE A 319 0.82 20.27 1.46
C ILE A 319 0.33 19.31 2.55
N LYS A 320 0.04 19.83 3.78
CA LYS A 320 -0.53 19.00 4.86
C LYS A 320 -1.87 18.38 4.46
N ASN A 321 -2.74 19.15 3.81
CA ASN A 321 -4.04 18.64 3.33
C ASN A 321 -3.86 17.54 2.28
N THR A 322 -2.99 17.74 1.27
CA THR A 322 -2.70 16.72 0.27
C THR A 322 -2.10 15.46 0.91
N MET A 323 -1.18 15.60 1.87
CA MET A 323 -0.64 14.45 2.61
C MET A 323 -1.72 13.68 3.36
N LEU A 324 -2.63 14.38 4.07
CA LEU A 324 -3.74 13.75 4.80
C LEU A 324 -4.72 13.05 3.85
N LEU A 325 -5.06 13.65 2.72
CA LEU A 325 -5.91 13.03 1.71
C LEU A 325 -5.24 11.78 1.09
N CYS A 326 -3.94 11.85 0.82
CA CYS A 326 -3.16 10.72 0.35
C CYS A 326 -3.14 9.58 1.39
N MET A 327 -2.90 9.89 2.67
CA MET A 327 -2.95 8.92 3.77
C MET A 327 -4.35 8.30 3.90
N LEU A 328 -5.40 9.13 3.89
CA LEU A 328 -6.79 8.66 3.97
C LEU A 328 -7.11 7.69 2.82
N MET A 329 -6.74 8.03 1.59
CA MET A 329 -7.03 7.19 0.43
C MET A 329 -6.20 5.91 0.42
N LEU A 330 -4.93 5.96 0.85
CA LEU A 330 -4.14 4.75 1.07
C LEU A 330 -4.81 3.84 2.09
N MET A 331 -5.32 4.42 3.20
CA MET A 331 -6.03 3.67 4.25
C MET A 331 -7.32 3.04 3.75
N ILE A 332 -8.10 3.78 2.94
CA ILE A 332 -9.32 3.22 2.33
C ILE A 332 -8.97 2.02 1.43
N GLY A 333 -7.91 2.11 0.63
CA GLY A 333 -7.45 0.97 -0.16
C GLY A 333 -6.96 -0.20 0.72
N TYR A 334 -6.15 0.10 1.74
CA TYR A 334 -5.61 -0.89 2.68
C TYR A 334 -6.68 -1.53 3.55
N SER A 335 -7.83 -0.89 3.79
CA SER A 335 -8.93 -1.43 4.59
C SER A 335 -9.52 -2.74 4.04
N THR A 336 -9.15 -3.15 2.83
CA THR A 336 -9.45 -4.50 2.31
C THR A 336 -8.96 -5.62 3.23
N TYR A 337 -7.95 -5.37 4.07
CA TYR A 337 -7.51 -6.33 5.10
C TYR A 337 -8.55 -6.62 6.19
N ALA A 338 -9.55 -5.76 6.37
CA ALA A 338 -10.68 -6.06 7.23
C ALA A 338 -11.44 -7.35 6.78
N LEU A 339 -11.38 -7.68 5.46
CA LEU A 339 -11.94 -8.94 4.96
C LEU A 339 -11.26 -10.15 5.61
N ILE A 340 -9.95 -10.11 5.82
CA ILE A 340 -9.19 -11.21 6.45
C ILE A 340 -9.75 -11.48 7.84
N VAL A 341 -9.87 -10.46 8.69
CA VAL A 341 -10.41 -10.59 10.06
C VAL A 341 -11.86 -11.08 10.05
N ILE A 342 -12.72 -10.46 9.22
CA ILE A 342 -14.14 -10.83 9.11
C ILE A 342 -14.31 -12.29 8.66
N ARG A 343 -13.48 -12.74 7.73
CA ARG A 343 -13.60 -14.12 7.21
C ARG A 343 -12.98 -15.13 8.17
N SER A 344 -11.86 -14.81 8.80
CA SER A 344 -11.24 -15.67 9.82
C SER A 344 -12.19 -15.88 11.00
N SER A 345 -12.84 -14.83 11.51
CA SER A 345 -13.84 -14.94 12.59
C SER A 345 -15.03 -15.86 12.25
N ALA A 346 -15.25 -16.18 10.97
CA ALA A 346 -16.26 -17.13 10.53
C ALA A 346 -15.75 -18.60 10.49
N ASN A 347 -14.49 -18.85 10.85
CA ASN A 347 -13.84 -20.16 10.89
C ASN A 347 -14.02 -20.95 9.56
N PRO A 348 -13.54 -20.44 8.42
CA PRO A 348 -13.61 -21.16 7.14
C PRO A 348 -12.69 -22.40 7.16
N PRO A 349 -12.91 -23.39 6.26
CA PRO A 349 -12.07 -24.59 6.18
C PRO A 349 -10.58 -24.31 6.00
N MET A 350 -10.22 -23.27 5.21
CA MET A 350 -8.85 -22.75 5.11
C MET A 350 -8.79 -21.42 5.85
N ASP A 351 -8.08 -21.41 6.98
CA ASP A 351 -7.91 -20.24 7.85
C ASP A 351 -6.48 -20.23 8.42
N GLN A 352 -5.52 -19.86 7.56
CA GLN A 352 -4.10 -19.89 7.95
C GLN A 352 -3.80 -18.82 9.01
N ASN A 353 -3.23 -19.26 10.13
CA ASN A 353 -2.89 -18.47 11.32
C ASN A 353 -4.08 -17.83 12.05
N SER A 354 -5.31 -18.09 11.66
CA SER A 354 -6.54 -17.59 12.30
C SER A 354 -6.45 -16.11 12.73
N PRO A 355 -6.31 -15.16 11.77
CA PRO A 355 -6.17 -13.73 12.06
C PRO A 355 -7.52 -13.10 12.45
N GLU A 356 -8.11 -13.53 13.57
CA GLU A 356 -9.45 -13.16 14.04
C GLU A 356 -9.49 -11.81 14.77
N ASP A 357 -8.36 -11.37 15.31
CA ASP A 357 -8.21 -10.15 16.09
C ASP A 357 -6.99 -9.32 15.63
N ILE A 358 -6.82 -8.13 16.19
CA ILE A 358 -5.75 -7.21 15.79
C ILE A 358 -4.35 -7.77 16.08
N PHE A 359 -4.17 -8.64 17.07
CA PHE A 359 -2.87 -9.23 17.44
C PHE A 359 -2.50 -10.33 16.45
N THR A 360 -3.42 -11.28 16.24
CA THR A 360 -3.24 -12.36 15.27
C THR A 360 -3.14 -11.84 13.85
N LEU A 361 -3.86 -10.75 13.51
CA LEU A 361 -3.66 -10.03 12.25
C LEU A 361 -2.26 -9.42 12.17
N GLY A 362 -1.72 -8.91 13.28
CA GLY A 362 -0.35 -8.40 13.33
C GLY A 362 0.69 -9.48 13.01
N ASP A 363 0.61 -10.64 13.67
CA ASP A 363 1.47 -11.80 13.43
C ASP A 363 1.36 -12.31 11.97
N TYR A 364 0.12 -12.28 11.42
CA TYR A 364 -0.16 -12.67 10.04
C TYR A 364 0.48 -11.70 9.03
N LEU A 365 0.32 -10.39 9.22
CA LEU A 365 0.93 -9.37 8.37
C LEU A 365 2.46 -9.33 8.53
N GLY A 366 2.96 -9.58 9.74
CA GLY A 366 4.38 -9.71 10.06
C GLY A 366 5.03 -10.93 9.43
N ARG A 367 4.24 -11.92 8.99
CA ARG A 367 4.72 -13.21 8.46
C ARG A 367 5.53 -13.98 9.50
N ASP A 368 5.16 -13.89 10.76
CA ASP A 368 5.92 -14.41 11.91
C ASP A 368 6.15 -15.92 11.83
N GLN A 369 5.23 -16.66 11.20
CA GLN A 369 5.39 -18.11 10.95
C GLN A 369 6.65 -18.49 10.15
N TYR A 370 7.19 -17.57 9.34
CA TYR A 370 8.38 -17.83 8.52
C TYR A 370 9.70 -17.49 9.23
N GLY A 371 9.62 -16.90 10.43
CA GLY A 371 10.76 -16.47 11.21
C GLY A 371 11.53 -15.29 10.57
N TYR A 372 12.54 -14.83 11.29
CA TYR A 372 13.39 -13.73 10.85
C TYR A 372 14.45 -14.22 9.85
N ARG A 373 14.54 -13.53 8.71
CA ARG A 373 15.57 -13.75 7.69
C ARG A 373 16.44 -12.51 7.55
N PRO A 374 17.69 -12.54 8.04
CA PRO A 374 18.59 -11.40 7.92
C PRO A 374 18.97 -11.14 6.44
N LEU A 375 18.99 -9.85 6.06
CA LEU A 375 19.27 -9.44 4.66
C LEU A 375 20.75 -9.56 4.27
N LEU A 376 21.66 -9.34 5.20
CA LEU A 376 23.10 -9.22 4.91
C LEU A 376 23.93 -10.35 5.51
N TYR A 377 23.57 -10.85 6.68
CA TYR A 377 24.31 -11.87 7.39
C TYR A 377 23.30 -12.90 7.92
N GLY A 378 23.30 -14.08 7.36
CA GLY A 378 22.44 -15.18 7.75
C GLY A 378 23.24 -16.37 8.26
N GLN A 379 22.51 -17.33 8.83
CA GLN A 379 23.12 -18.58 9.28
C GLN A 379 23.51 -19.44 8.06
N ALA A 380 24.66 -20.13 8.17
CA ALA A 380 25.04 -21.17 7.22
C ALA A 380 24.17 -22.41 7.38
N TYR A 381 24.09 -23.26 6.37
CA TYR A 381 23.31 -24.51 6.40
C TYR A 381 23.62 -25.41 7.62
N THR A 382 24.87 -25.41 8.08
CA THR A 382 25.35 -26.21 9.22
C THR A 382 25.36 -25.47 10.55
N SER A 383 24.89 -24.22 10.59
CA SER A 383 24.87 -23.42 11.84
C SER A 383 23.85 -23.99 12.81
N GLN A 384 24.24 -24.09 14.08
CA GLN A 384 23.29 -24.37 15.16
C GLN A 384 22.59 -23.06 15.55
N VAL A 385 21.26 -23.12 15.70
CA VAL A 385 20.45 -21.96 16.12
C VAL A 385 20.45 -21.87 17.64
N ALA A 386 20.91 -20.76 18.18
CA ALA A 386 20.71 -20.43 19.59
C ALA A 386 19.32 -19.75 19.69
N LEU A 387 18.43 -20.32 20.49
CA LEU A 387 17.12 -19.75 20.76
C LEU A 387 17.23 -18.83 21.98
N GLU A 388 16.83 -17.58 21.83
CA GLU A 388 16.67 -16.61 22.91
C GLU A 388 15.19 -16.28 23.09
N GLN A 389 14.78 -15.98 24.33
CA GLN A 389 13.40 -15.55 24.58
C GLN A 389 13.22 -14.12 24.05
N ASP A 390 12.32 -13.94 23.08
CA ASP A 390 12.02 -12.64 22.48
C ASP A 390 10.95 -11.91 23.28
N GLY A 391 11.31 -11.47 24.49
CA GLY A 391 10.46 -10.66 25.35
C GLY A 391 9.14 -11.33 25.78
N ASN A 392 8.27 -10.52 26.34
CA ASN A 392 6.90 -10.88 26.70
C ASN A 392 5.95 -9.82 26.16
N TYR A 393 4.88 -10.23 25.50
CA TYR A 393 3.79 -9.33 25.13
C TYR A 393 2.44 -9.86 25.67
N CYS A 394 1.52 -8.93 25.95
CA CYS A 394 0.20 -9.25 26.47
C CYS A 394 -0.82 -9.28 25.33
N LYS A 395 -1.62 -10.37 25.28
CA LYS A 395 -2.81 -10.47 24.43
C LYS A 395 -4.06 -10.48 25.30
N PRO A 396 -5.22 -9.96 24.85
CA PRO A 396 -6.47 -10.19 25.54
C PRO A 396 -6.79 -11.69 25.57
N VAL A 397 -7.13 -12.20 26.74
CA VAL A 397 -7.51 -13.61 26.89
C VAL A 397 -8.77 -13.75 27.71
N MET A 398 -9.60 -14.74 27.38
CA MET A 398 -10.76 -15.11 28.16
C MET A 398 -10.34 -16.06 29.30
N SER A 399 -10.48 -15.66 30.55
CA SER A 399 -10.23 -16.52 31.72
C SER A 399 -11.49 -16.65 32.54
N LYS A 400 -11.97 -17.89 32.74
CA LYS A 400 -13.18 -18.19 33.51
C LYS A 400 -14.43 -17.38 33.10
N GLY A 401 -14.60 -17.14 31.77
CA GLY A 401 -15.71 -16.40 31.24
C GLY A 401 -15.62 -14.87 31.39
N LYS A 402 -14.42 -14.35 31.75
CA LYS A 402 -14.11 -12.90 31.79
C LYS A 402 -12.87 -12.60 30.95
N PRO A 403 -12.85 -11.45 30.29
CA PRO A 403 -11.65 -10.95 29.59
C PRO A 403 -10.46 -10.82 30.53
#